data_3a96d87aae658b0fc8b21f0df8036c2d
#
_entry.id   3a96d87aae658b0fc8b21f0df8036c2d
#
_cell.length_a   1.000
_cell.length_b   1.000
_cell.length_c   1.000
_cell.angle_alpha   90.00
_cell.angle_beta   90.00
_cell.angle_gamma   90.00
#
_symmetry.space_group_name_H-M   'P 1'
#
loop_
_entity.id
_entity.type
_entity.pdbx_description
1 polymer ?
#
loop_
_entity_poly.entity_id
_entity_poly.type
_entity_poly.pdbx_seq_one_letter_code
_entity_poly.pdbx_strand_id
1 'polypeptide(L)'
;MELNIDYVSDLHLTHYISKKESITKIDKLVQDKISMQVKGDILVVAGDIDEDINRVSELLYSCSKYYKKVIFVLGNHEYYIPVIKYIYTDPMAKEYNYNSMNKVYKLNEIFKDNKDIIILDKTNNTKGLYTYNTFLLAGDTL
;
A
#
# COMPACT_ATOMS: atom_id res chain seq x y z
N MET A 1 -28.44 3.45 -2.66
CA MET A 1 -27.24 4.03 -2.03
C MET A 1 -26.14 4.03 -3.09
N GLU A 2 -25.50 5.14 -3.32
CA GLU A 2 -24.41 5.28 -4.30
C GLU A 2 -23.07 5.18 -3.56
N LEU A 3 -22.11 4.48 -4.13
CA LEU A 3 -20.75 4.39 -3.64
C LEU A 3 -19.81 5.06 -4.65
N ASN A 4 -19.15 6.13 -4.20
CA ASN A 4 -18.15 6.83 -5.00
C ASN A 4 -16.75 6.34 -4.63
N ILE A 5 -16.01 5.87 -5.62
CA ILE A 5 -14.67 5.31 -5.46
C ILE A 5 -13.69 6.10 -6.32
N ASP A 6 -12.65 6.62 -5.67
CA ASP A 6 -11.45 7.09 -6.35
C ASP A 6 -10.43 5.94 -6.44
N TYR A 7 -9.57 5.94 -7.45
CA TYR A 7 -8.53 4.91 -7.57
C TYR A 7 -7.21 5.51 -8.07
N VAL A 8 -6.12 4.88 -7.62
CA VAL A 8 -4.75 5.16 -8.09
C VAL A 8 -3.97 3.85 -8.21
N SER A 9 -2.98 3.81 -9.10
CA SER A 9 -2.04 2.70 -9.25
C SER A 9 -0.66 3.21 -9.63
N ASP A 10 0.35 2.34 -9.56
CA ASP A 10 1.70 2.58 -10.11
C ASP A 10 2.34 3.90 -9.64
N LEU A 11 2.21 4.18 -8.35
CA LEU A 11 2.70 5.45 -7.79
C LEU A 11 4.22 5.54 -7.80
N HIS A 12 4.94 4.40 -7.61
CA HIS A 12 6.40 4.34 -7.65
C HIS A 12 7.06 5.54 -6.95
N LEU A 13 6.86 5.67 -5.64
CA LEU A 13 7.25 6.86 -4.86
C LEU A 13 8.70 7.28 -5.07
N THR A 14 9.59 6.34 -5.40
CA THR A 14 11.00 6.62 -5.72
C THR A 14 11.19 7.55 -6.91
N HIS A 15 10.21 7.70 -7.80
CA HIS A 15 10.26 8.67 -8.90
C HIS A 15 10.00 10.11 -8.45
N TYR A 16 9.37 10.30 -7.30
CA TYR A 16 8.98 11.61 -6.78
C TYR A 16 9.77 12.01 -5.54
N ILE A 17 10.17 11.01 -4.74
CA ILE A 17 10.79 11.20 -3.43
C ILE A 17 11.99 10.26 -3.35
N SER A 18 13.20 10.81 -3.19
CA SER A 18 14.40 9.99 -3.07
C SER A 18 14.34 9.11 -1.81
N LYS A 19 15.02 7.94 -1.83
CA LYS A 19 15.07 7.02 -0.68
C LYS A 19 15.65 7.66 0.59
N LYS A 20 16.41 8.75 0.45
CA LYS A 20 17.03 9.49 1.57
C LYS A 20 16.14 10.56 2.16
N GLU A 21 15.03 10.87 1.52
CA GLU A 21 14.12 11.90 1.98
C GLU A 21 13.18 11.39 3.05
N SER A 22 12.77 12.29 3.94
CA SER A 22 11.93 11.95 5.07
C SER A 22 10.50 11.56 4.65
N ILE A 23 9.87 10.74 5.46
CA ILE A 23 8.47 10.34 5.40
C ILE A 23 7.51 11.54 5.26
N THR A 24 7.83 12.69 5.87
CA THR A 24 7.03 13.93 5.75
C THR A 24 6.81 14.39 4.33
N LYS A 25 7.69 14.04 3.39
CA LYS A 25 7.50 14.34 1.97
C LYS A 25 6.42 13.48 1.32
N ILE A 26 6.20 12.28 1.82
CA ILE A 26 5.10 11.42 1.37
C ILE A 26 3.77 12.06 1.74
N ASP A 27 3.65 12.53 2.99
CA ASP A 27 2.44 13.23 3.45
C ASP A 27 2.15 14.47 2.60
N LYS A 28 3.18 15.27 2.31
CA LYS A 28 3.05 16.40 1.41
C LYS A 28 2.66 16.01 -0.01
N LEU A 29 3.22 14.94 -0.56
CA LEU A 29 2.84 14.42 -1.88
C LEU A 29 1.36 14.04 -1.92
N VAL A 30 0.88 13.33 -0.89
CA VAL A 30 -0.53 12.96 -0.77
C VAL A 30 -1.41 14.20 -0.67
N GLN A 31 -1.02 15.18 0.13
CA GLN A 31 -1.73 16.45 0.27
C GLN A 31 -1.82 17.18 -1.08
N ASP A 32 -0.70 17.32 -1.79
CA ASP A 32 -0.62 18.13 -3.00
C ASP A 32 -1.23 17.44 -4.24
N LYS A 33 -1.24 16.09 -4.29
CA LYS A 33 -1.60 15.35 -5.50
C LYS A 33 -2.86 14.51 -5.37
N ILE A 34 -3.11 13.93 -4.21
CA ILE A 34 -4.23 13.02 -3.98
C ILE A 34 -5.39 13.77 -3.34
N SER A 35 -5.15 14.49 -2.21
CA SER A 35 -6.23 15.12 -1.45
C SER A 35 -7.01 16.16 -2.26
N MET A 36 -6.36 16.84 -3.19
CA MET A 36 -7.02 17.82 -4.06
C MET A 36 -7.96 17.19 -5.10
N GLN A 37 -7.88 15.88 -5.31
CA GLN A 37 -8.67 15.13 -6.27
C GLN A 37 -9.78 14.29 -5.61
N VAL A 38 -9.89 14.33 -4.27
CA VAL A 38 -10.86 13.52 -3.52
C VAL A 38 -12.28 13.83 -3.97
N LYS A 39 -12.98 12.82 -4.47
CA LYS A 39 -14.40 12.86 -4.85
C LYS A 39 -15.16 11.68 -4.27
N GLY A 40 -14.47 10.59 -3.97
CA GLY A 40 -15.04 9.35 -3.44
C GLY A 40 -15.00 9.26 -1.92
N ASP A 41 -15.77 8.34 -1.39
CA ASP A 41 -15.71 7.92 0.02
C ASP A 41 -14.56 6.95 0.26
N ILE A 42 -14.20 6.18 -0.76
CA ILE A 42 -13.19 5.14 -0.72
C ILE A 42 -12.11 5.46 -1.74
N LEU A 43 -10.85 5.27 -1.33
CA LEU A 43 -9.72 5.20 -2.24
C LEU A 43 -9.32 3.73 -2.44
N VAL A 44 -9.22 3.30 -3.69
CA VAL A 44 -8.59 2.04 -4.08
C VAL A 44 -7.17 2.34 -4.58
N VAL A 45 -6.18 1.73 -3.94
CA VAL A 45 -4.77 1.77 -4.37
C VAL A 45 -4.44 0.42 -4.97
N ALA A 46 -4.26 0.39 -6.29
CA ALA A 46 -4.08 -0.84 -7.06
C ALA A 46 -2.59 -1.11 -7.34
N GLY A 47 -1.83 -1.31 -6.26
CA GLY A 47 -0.44 -1.79 -6.30
C GLY A 47 0.62 -0.79 -6.72
N ASP A 48 1.87 -1.27 -6.61
CA ASP A 48 3.09 -0.61 -7.07
C ASP A 48 3.31 0.79 -6.46
N ILE A 49 3.12 0.90 -5.14
CA ILE A 49 3.42 2.13 -4.39
C ILE A 49 4.93 2.31 -4.27
N ASP A 50 5.61 1.32 -3.70
CA ASP A 50 7.08 1.35 -3.48
C ASP A 50 7.61 -0.04 -3.08
N GLU A 51 8.91 -0.24 -3.22
CA GLU A 51 9.60 -1.43 -2.71
C GLU A 51 9.77 -1.41 -1.18
N ASP A 52 9.75 -0.22 -0.55
CA ASP A 52 9.89 -0.05 0.90
C ASP A 52 8.53 -0.01 1.57
N ILE A 53 8.21 -1.03 2.37
CA ILE A 53 6.91 -1.12 3.07
C ILE A 53 6.67 -0.01 4.09
N ASN A 54 7.73 0.64 4.61
CA ASN A 54 7.52 1.79 5.49
C ASN A 54 6.97 2.97 4.69
N ARG A 55 7.46 3.16 3.46
CA ARG A 55 6.95 4.18 2.53
C ARG A 55 5.54 3.85 2.05
N VAL A 56 5.27 2.56 1.74
CA VAL A 56 3.93 2.06 1.45
C VAL A 56 2.98 2.38 2.60
N SER A 57 3.36 2.02 3.81
CA SER A 57 2.54 2.25 5.01
C SER A 57 2.26 3.72 5.24
N GLU A 58 3.26 4.59 5.09
CA GLU A 58 3.10 6.02 5.26
C GLU A 58 2.15 6.63 4.22
N LEU A 59 2.24 6.20 2.95
CA LEU A 59 1.30 6.66 1.94
C LEU A 59 -0.14 6.27 2.31
N LEU A 60 -0.36 5.02 2.70
CA LEU A 60 -1.70 4.55 3.08
C LEU A 60 -2.25 5.30 4.30
N TYR A 61 -1.42 5.52 5.33
CA TYR A 61 -1.81 6.34 6.49
C TYR A 61 -2.11 7.79 6.11
N SER A 62 -1.32 8.37 5.22
CA SER A 62 -1.56 9.73 4.75
C SER A 62 -2.87 9.83 3.97
N CYS A 63 -3.16 8.87 3.09
CA CYS A 63 -4.41 8.81 2.35
C CYS A 63 -5.64 8.63 3.27
N SER A 64 -5.52 7.85 4.35
CA SER A 64 -6.63 7.62 5.28
C SER A 64 -7.09 8.88 6.02
N LYS A 65 -6.34 9.98 5.97
CA LYS A 65 -6.77 11.28 6.48
C LYS A 65 -7.86 11.94 5.63
N TYR A 66 -8.01 11.50 4.38
CA TYR A 66 -8.87 12.14 3.37
C TYR A 66 -10.02 11.24 2.91
N TYR A 67 -9.94 9.92 3.15
CA TYR A 67 -10.94 8.95 2.74
C TYR A 67 -11.49 8.18 3.94
N LYS A 68 -12.75 7.78 3.88
CA LYS A 68 -13.37 6.95 4.92
C LYS A 68 -12.76 5.56 4.97
N LYS A 69 -12.33 5.04 3.80
CA LYS A 69 -11.61 3.78 3.66
C LYS A 69 -10.55 3.89 2.58
N VAL A 70 -9.41 3.28 2.85
CA VAL A 70 -8.35 3.05 1.87
C VAL A 70 -8.24 1.55 1.66
N ILE A 71 -8.49 1.09 0.45
CA ILE A 71 -8.40 -0.31 0.07
C ILE A 71 -7.13 -0.49 -0.75
N PHE A 72 -6.24 -1.34 -0.31
CA PHE A 72 -4.97 -1.59 -0.98
C PHE A 72 -4.89 -3.02 -1.50
N VAL A 73 -4.57 -3.17 -2.77
CA VAL A 73 -4.18 -4.43 -3.41
C VAL A 73 -2.69 -4.34 -3.73
N LEU A 74 -1.91 -5.36 -3.38
CA LEU A 74 -0.47 -5.35 -3.62
C LEU A 74 -0.16 -5.48 -5.11
N GLY A 75 0.82 -4.73 -5.57
CA GLY A 75 1.45 -4.92 -6.88
C GLY A 75 2.73 -5.75 -6.77
N ASN A 76 3.46 -5.89 -7.88
CA ASN A 76 4.69 -6.67 -7.88
C ASN A 76 5.85 -5.95 -7.13
N HIS A 77 5.84 -4.61 -7.06
CA HIS A 77 6.89 -3.86 -6.34
C HIS A 77 6.87 -4.09 -4.83
N GLU A 78 5.70 -4.34 -4.24
CA GLU A 78 5.60 -4.70 -2.83
C GLU A 78 6.26 -6.05 -2.50
N TYR A 79 6.43 -6.92 -3.50
CA TYR A 79 7.15 -8.20 -3.35
C TYR A 79 8.65 -8.10 -3.66
N TYR A 80 9.13 -7.02 -4.29
CA TYR A 80 10.52 -6.94 -4.70
C TYR A 80 11.48 -6.96 -3.51
N ILE A 81 12.46 -7.88 -3.62
CA ILE A 81 13.69 -7.89 -2.85
C ILE A 81 14.83 -7.69 -3.87
N PRO A 82 15.89 -6.96 -3.52
CA PRO A 82 16.96 -6.64 -4.45
C PRO A 82 17.55 -7.85 -5.19
N VAL A 83 17.99 -7.61 -6.41
CA VAL A 83 18.50 -8.62 -7.35
C VAL A 83 19.55 -9.53 -6.72
N ILE A 84 19.54 -10.78 -7.07
CA ILE A 84 20.44 -11.86 -6.59
C ILE A 84 21.91 -11.43 -6.43
N LYS A 85 22.41 -10.56 -7.30
CA LYS A 85 23.77 -10.02 -7.26
C LYS A 85 24.13 -9.34 -5.93
N TYR A 86 23.16 -8.72 -5.26
CA TYR A 86 23.35 -7.92 -4.05
C TYR A 86 22.57 -8.47 -2.84
N ILE A 87 21.87 -9.59 -3.00
CA ILE A 87 20.92 -10.09 -2.01
C ILE A 87 21.55 -10.30 -0.62
N TYR A 88 22.79 -10.77 -0.58
CA TYR A 88 23.50 -11.07 0.69
C TYR A 88 24.04 -9.83 1.40
N THR A 89 24.15 -8.71 0.71
CA THR A 89 24.70 -7.47 1.25
C THR A 89 23.64 -6.39 1.43
N ASP A 90 22.45 -6.58 0.85
CA ASP A 90 21.37 -5.61 0.94
C ASP A 90 20.66 -5.70 2.31
N PRO A 91 20.58 -4.59 3.07
CA PRO A 91 19.91 -4.56 4.38
C PRO A 91 18.45 -5.00 4.31
N MET A 92 17.72 -4.62 3.26
CA MET A 92 16.31 -4.98 3.08
C MET A 92 16.15 -6.49 2.87
N ALA A 93 16.97 -7.09 2.01
CA ALA A 93 16.92 -8.54 1.78
C ALA A 93 17.17 -9.33 3.07
N LYS A 94 18.12 -8.87 3.88
CA LYS A 94 18.46 -9.46 5.18
C LYS A 94 17.31 -9.27 6.19
N GLU A 95 16.70 -8.10 6.24
CA GLU A 95 15.57 -7.79 7.12
C GLU A 95 14.40 -8.76 6.92
N TYR A 96 14.14 -9.15 5.68
CA TYR A 96 13.07 -10.09 5.33
C TYR A 96 13.55 -11.53 5.16
N ASN A 97 14.73 -11.85 5.67
CA ASN A 97 15.30 -13.18 5.59
C ASN A 97 15.31 -13.76 4.16
N TYR A 98 15.64 -12.91 3.19
CA TYR A 98 15.71 -13.23 1.75
C TYR A 98 14.41 -13.80 1.16
N ASN A 99 13.26 -13.51 1.78
CA ASN A 99 11.95 -14.00 1.36
C ASN A 99 10.95 -12.85 1.21
N SER A 100 10.50 -12.62 -0.01
CA SER A 100 9.51 -11.57 -0.33
C SER A 100 8.19 -11.74 0.43
N MET A 101 7.77 -12.96 0.72
CA MET A 101 6.55 -13.22 1.49
C MET A 101 6.64 -12.70 2.92
N ASN A 102 7.84 -12.73 3.54
CA ASN A 102 8.03 -12.16 4.87
C ASN A 102 7.79 -10.64 4.87
N LYS A 103 8.15 -9.97 3.78
CA LYS A 103 7.87 -8.54 3.58
C LYS A 103 6.35 -8.29 3.52
N VAL A 104 5.62 -9.09 2.74
CA VAL A 104 4.16 -9.00 2.64
C VAL A 104 3.48 -9.33 3.97
N TYR A 105 3.93 -10.35 4.69
CA TYR A 105 3.39 -10.67 6.01
C TYR A 105 3.59 -9.53 7.00
N LYS A 106 4.77 -8.87 6.98
CA LYS A 106 5.03 -7.70 7.83
C LYS A 106 4.09 -6.55 7.49
N LEU A 107 3.84 -6.30 6.21
CA LEU A 107 2.89 -5.27 5.77
C LEU A 107 1.46 -5.60 6.24
N ASN A 108 1.02 -6.84 6.10
CA ASN A 108 -0.27 -7.30 6.60
C ASN A 108 -0.39 -7.14 8.12
N GLU A 109 0.66 -7.44 8.90
CA GLU A 109 0.68 -7.25 10.35
C GLU A 109 0.53 -5.77 10.76
N ILE A 110 1.10 -4.83 10.01
CA ILE A 110 0.98 -3.39 10.29
C ILE A 110 -0.50 -2.96 10.26
N PHE A 111 -1.29 -3.53 9.37
CA PHE A 111 -2.68 -3.09 9.14
C PHE A 111 -3.76 -4.06 9.63
N LYS A 112 -3.41 -5.20 10.22
CA LYS A 112 -4.36 -6.26 10.58
C LYS A 112 -5.55 -5.79 11.44
N ASP A 113 -5.34 -4.82 12.32
CA ASP A 113 -6.35 -4.27 13.22
C ASP A 113 -6.82 -2.87 12.80
N ASN A 114 -6.35 -2.39 11.65
CA ASN A 114 -6.74 -1.08 11.14
C ASN A 114 -8.13 -1.18 10.51
N LYS A 115 -9.03 -0.27 10.92
CA LYS A 115 -10.41 -0.24 10.43
C LYS A 115 -10.60 0.59 9.16
N ASP A 116 -9.66 1.48 8.88
CA ASP A 116 -9.77 2.45 7.80
C ASP A 116 -8.84 2.14 6.62
N ILE A 117 -7.81 1.31 6.84
CA ILE A 117 -6.90 0.82 5.80
C ILE A 117 -7.04 -0.70 5.73
N ILE A 118 -7.48 -1.20 4.59
CA ILE A 118 -7.75 -2.61 4.35
C ILE A 118 -6.85 -3.11 3.23
N ILE A 119 -6.03 -4.13 3.52
CA ILE A 119 -5.25 -4.82 2.49
C ILE A 119 -6.07 -6.01 1.99
N LEU A 120 -6.40 -6.02 0.70
CA LEU A 120 -7.00 -7.17 0.05
C LEU A 120 -5.90 -8.12 -0.42
N ASP A 121 -5.78 -9.24 0.27
CA ASP A 121 -4.79 -10.27 0.01
C ASP A 121 -5.36 -11.62 0.46
N LYS A 122 -5.30 -12.61 -0.42
CA LYS A 122 -5.81 -13.98 -0.12
C LYS A 122 -5.10 -14.65 1.06
N THR A 123 -3.91 -14.19 1.42
CA THR A 123 -3.10 -14.77 2.51
C THR A 123 -3.42 -14.19 3.89
N ASN A 124 -4.13 -13.05 3.95
CA ASN A 124 -4.51 -12.40 5.20
C ASN A 124 -5.96 -12.65 5.62
N ASN A 125 -6.43 -11.95 6.64
CA ASN A 125 -7.78 -12.10 7.20
C ASN A 125 -8.90 -11.72 6.23
N THR A 126 -8.62 -10.87 5.24
CA THR A 126 -9.62 -10.45 4.25
C THR A 126 -9.94 -11.55 3.24
N LYS A 127 -9.01 -12.48 3.01
CA LYS A 127 -9.11 -13.47 1.93
C LYS A 127 -9.37 -12.85 0.56
N GLY A 128 -8.85 -11.62 0.35
CA GLY A 128 -9.08 -10.85 -0.85
C GLY A 128 -10.48 -10.22 -0.97
N LEU A 129 -11.27 -10.20 0.11
CA LEU A 129 -12.64 -9.70 0.10
C LEU A 129 -12.87 -8.67 1.21
N TYR A 130 -13.61 -7.62 0.90
CA TYR A 130 -14.04 -6.63 1.88
C TYR A 130 -15.45 -6.14 1.58
N THR A 131 -16.28 -6.10 2.61
CA THR A 131 -17.65 -5.58 2.50
C THR A 131 -17.72 -4.16 3.09
N TYR A 132 -18.17 -3.22 2.28
CA TYR A 132 -18.46 -1.85 2.71
C TYR A 132 -19.92 -1.54 2.47
N ASN A 133 -20.71 -1.32 3.54
CA ASN A 133 -22.17 -1.22 3.48
C ASN A 133 -22.77 -2.47 2.77
N THR A 134 -23.39 -2.27 1.62
CA THR A 134 -23.98 -3.34 0.78
C THR A 134 -23.08 -3.77 -0.39
N PHE A 135 -21.90 -3.18 -0.53
CA PHE A 135 -20.97 -3.45 -1.62
C PHE A 135 -19.89 -4.44 -1.20
N LEU A 136 -19.59 -5.37 -2.07
CA LEU A 136 -18.47 -6.31 -1.94
C LEU A 136 -17.33 -5.88 -2.86
N LEU A 137 -16.16 -5.67 -2.27
CA LEU A 137 -14.91 -5.38 -2.98
C LEU A 137 -14.05 -6.65 -2.97
N ALA A 138 -13.51 -7.01 -4.10
CA ALA A 138 -12.62 -8.15 -4.26
C ALA A 138 -11.31 -7.72 -4.92
N GLY A 139 -10.20 -8.23 -4.45
CA GLY A 139 -8.89 -7.96 -5.01
C GLY A 139 -7.85 -8.94 -4.51
N ASP A 140 -6.88 -9.21 -5.35
CA ASP A 140 -5.72 -10.04 -5.04
C ASP A 140 -4.59 -9.75 -6.02
N THR A 141 -3.37 -10.11 -5.66
CA THR A 141 -2.22 -10.10 -6.57
C THR A 141 -2.10 -11.48 -7.23
N LEU A 142 -1.89 -11.49 -8.52
CA LEU A 142 -1.69 -12.69 -9.33
C LEU A 142 -0.27 -13.24 -9.18
#